data_4103874af39d47eea3a3baabe6ac84c2
#
_entry.id   4103874af39d47eea3a3baabe6ac84c2
#
_cell.length_a   1.000
_cell.length_b   1.000
_cell.length_c   1.000
_cell.angle_alpha   90.00
_cell.angle_beta   90.00
_cell.angle_gamma   90.00
#
_symmetry.space_group_name_H-M   'P 1'
#
loop_
_entity.id
_entity.type
_entity.pdbx_description
1 polymer ?
#
loop_
_entity_poly.entity_id
_entity_poly.type
_entity_poly.pdbx_seq_one_letter_code
_entity_poly.pdbx_strand_id
1 'polypeptide(L)'
;MICLNLKNYFWKIYYKKSLNNWFKRNFDSPSPEFVKHKVLKRFNLENSTWIETGTYYGDTTEFLSKFATKIFSIEADERLSNIAKKKFSKFENIKIINGV
;
A
#
# COMPACT_ATOMS: atom_id res chain seq x y z
N MET A 1 8.05 -35.30 8.31
CA MET A 1 8.30 -34.64 7.00
C MET A 1 8.19 -33.15 7.18
N ILE A 2 9.31 -32.46 7.07
CA ILE A 2 9.33 -31.01 7.19
C ILE A 2 8.92 -30.45 5.83
N CYS A 3 7.69 -29.98 5.71
CA CYS A 3 7.31 -29.15 4.57
C CYS A 3 8.05 -27.82 4.70
N LEU A 4 9.21 -27.74 4.08
CA LEU A 4 9.86 -26.47 3.86
C LEU A 4 8.95 -25.63 2.99
N ASN A 5 8.30 -24.65 3.59
CA ASN A 5 7.56 -23.67 2.84
C ASN A 5 8.57 -22.76 2.15
N LEU A 6 9.06 -23.21 0.98
CA LEU A 6 10.03 -22.49 0.14
C LEU A 6 9.58 -21.05 -0.11
N LYS A 7 8.28 -20.83 -0.23
CA LYS A 7 7.70 -19.51 -0.41
C LYS A 7 8.06 -18.58 0.74
N ASN A 8 7.95 -19.04 1.99
CA ASN A 8 8.34 -18.25 3.16
C ASN A 8 9.84 -18.01 3.23
N TYR A 9 10.64 -18.97 2.79
CA TYR A 9 12.10 -18.85 2.74
C TYR A 9 12.53 -17.75 1.75
N PHE A 10 12.00 -17.76 0.53
CA PHE A 10 12.29 -16.74 -0.47
C PHE A 10 11.83 -15.34 -0.03
N TRP A 11 10.68 -15.22 0.61
CA TRP A 11 10.21 -13.95 1.14
C TRP A 11 11.11 -13.39 2.23
N LYS A 12 11.64 -14.24 3.12
CA LYS A 12 12.61 -13.82 4.15
C LYS A 12 13.90 -13.27 3.54
N ILE A 13 14.43 -13.94 2.51
CA ILE A 13 15.62 -13.46 1.78
C ILE A 13 15.34 -12.12 1.10
N TYR A 14 14.21 -12.01 0.42
CA TYR A 14 13.79 -10.79 -0.25
C TYR A 14 13.68 -9.61 0.74
N TYR A 15 13.03 -9.80 1.85
CA TYR A 15 12.87 -8.76 2.86
C TYR A 15 14.20 -8.34 3.47
N LYS A 16 15.06 -9.29 3.78
CA LYS A 16 16.41 -9.01 4.30
C LYS A 16 17.23 -8.20 3.32
N LYS A 17 17.22 -8.56 2.04
CA LYS A 17 17.92 -7.83 0.99
C LYS A 17 17.37 -6.42 0.82
N SER A 18 16.06 -6.25 0.82
CA SER A 18 15.39 -4.95 0.70
C SER A 18 15.73 -4.04 1.87
N LEU A 19 15.73 -4.58 3.10
CA LEU A 19 16.12 -3.83 4.30
C LEU A 19 17.59 -3.41 4.26
N ASN A 20 18.49 -4.30 3.84
CA ASN A 20 19.91 -4.00 3.73
C ASN A 20 20.17 -2.90 2.68
N ASN A 21 19.49 -2.96 1.54
CA ASN A 21 19.60 -1.94 0.51
C ASN A 21 19.08 -0.58 1.00
N TRP A 22 17.99 -0.58 1.75
CA TRP A 22 17.44 0.64 2.35
C TRP A 22 18.38 1.22 3.42
N PHE A 23 18.92 0.38 4.27
CA PHE A 23 19.96 0.76 5.24
C PHE A 23 21.17 1.43 4.57
N LYS A 24 21.65 0.84 3.45
CA LYS A 24 22.78 1.39 2.68
C LYS A 24 22.47 2.77 2.09
N ARG A 25 21.21 3.09 1.86
CA ARG A 25 20.76 4.41 1.41
C ARG A 25 20.42 5.34 2.57
N ASN A 26 20.88 5.05 3.79
CA ASN A 26 20.59 5.82 5.00
C ASN A 26 19.08 6.00 5.26
N PHE A 27 18.29 4.98 4.96
CA PHE A 27 16.84 4.99 5.09
C PHE A 27 16.12 6.06 4.25
N ASP A 28 16.75 6.50 3.15
CA ASP A 28 16.11 7.42 2.22
C ASP A 28 14.89 6.82 1.54
N SER A 29 13.97 7.72 1.17
CA SER A 29 12.76 7.36 0.42
C SER A 29 13.12 6.77 -0.97
N PRO A 30 12.36 5.81 -1.47
CA PRO A 30 11.22 5.16 -0.81
C PRO A 30 11.67 4.03 0.15
N SER A 31 10.92 3.84 1.23
CA SER A 31 11.08 2.65 2.05
C SER A 31 10.60 1.40 1.31
N PRO A 32 11.08 0.20 1.70
CA PRO A 32 10.50 -1.05 1.18
C PRO A 32 8.99 -1.09 1.43
N GLU A 33 8.24 -1.61 0.46
CA GLU A 33 6.78 -1.64 0.51
C GLU A 33 6.22 -2.35 1.74
N PHE A 34 6.81 -3.48 2.11
CA PHE A 34 6.36 -4.22 3.30
C PHE A 34 6.56 -3.44 4.61
N VAL A 35 7.55 -2.55 4.68
CA VAL A 35 7.74 -1.64 5.83
C VAL A 35 6.62 -0.63 5.86
N LYS A 36 6.31 -0.01 4.73
CA LYS A 36 5.18 0.92 4.58
C LYS A 36 3.86 0.26 5.01
N HIS A 37 3.61 -0.96 4.54
CA HIS A 37 2.40 -1.71 4.89
C HIS A 37 2.30 -1.98 6.39
N LYS A 38 3.39 -2.38 7.03
CA LYS A 38 3.41 -2.59 8.49
C LYS A 38 3.11 -1.32 9.26
N VAL A 39 3.69 -0.19 8.85
CA VAL A 39 3.47 1.10 9.50
C VAL A 39 2.00 1.52 9.35
N LEU A 40 1.46 1.46 8.14
CA LEU A 40 0.07 1.83 7.88
C LEU A 40 -0.90 0.98 8.71
N LYS A 41 -0.69 -0.32 8.73
CA LYS A 41 -1.54 -1.23 9.51
C LYS A 41 -1.46 -0.96 11.01
N ARG A 42 -0.27 -0.65 11.52
CA ARG A 42 -0.06 -0.31 12.93
C ARG A 42 -0.84 0.93 13.37
N PHE A 43 -0.93 1.93 12.48
CA PHE A 43 -1.63 3.18 12.77
C PHE A 43 -3.12 3.15 12.42
N ASN A 44 -3.61 2.04 11.90
CA ASN A 44 -5.04 1.91 11.64
C ASN A 44 -5.81 1.81 12.96
N LEU A 45 -6.84 2.63 13.07
CA LEU A 45 -7.80 2.59 14.18
C LEU A 45 -9.05 1.85 13.72
N GLU A 46 -9.72 1.18 14.63
CA GLU A 46 -11.01 0.54 14.36
C GLU A 46 -12.01 1.59 13.87
N ASN A 47 -12.79 1.26 12.85
CA ASN A 47 -13.77 2.16 12.21
C ASN A 47 -13.15 3.44 11.62
N SER A 48 -11.88 3.36 11.22
CA SER A 48 -11.19 4.54 10.68
C SER A 48 -11.55 4.84 9.24
N THR A 49 -11.56 6.13 8.94
CA THR A 49 -11.57 6.65 7.57
C THR A 49 -10.16 7.12 7.23
N TRP A 50 -9.64 6.66 6.11
CA TRP A 50 -8.34 7.07 5.62
C TRP A 50 -8.47 8.12 4.51
N ILE A 51 -7.59 9.09 4.55
CA ILE A 51 -7.42 10.05 3.46
C ILE A 51 -6.01 9.85 2.90
N GLU A 52 -5.93 9.52 1.64
CA GLU A 52 -4.68 9.32 0.93
C GLU A 52 -4.52 10.40 -0.14
N THR A 53 -3.32 10.97 -0.22
CA THR A 53 -2.95 11.87 -1.33
C THR A 53 -1.94 11.17 -2.22
N GLY A 54 -2.18 11.20 -3.53
CA GLY A 54 -1.37 10.47 -4.50
C GLY A 54 -1.76 9.01 -4.62
N THR A 55 -2.88 8.75 -5.25
CA THR A 55 -3.36 7.37 -5.51
C THR A 55 -2.37 6.59 -6.36
N TYR A 56 -1.79 7.23 -7.35
CA TYR A 56 -0.87 6.62 -8.33
C TYR A 56 -1.52 5.38 -8.96
N TYR A 57 -0.90 4.22 -8.92
CA TYR A 57 -1.50 2.98 -9.45
C TYR A 57 -2.40 2.25 -8.45
N GLY A 58 -2.56 2.79 -7.24
CA GLY A 58 -3.54 2.30 -6.27
C GLY A 58 -3.09 1.13 -5.40
N ASP A 59 -1.80 0.80 -5.37
CA ASP A 59 -1.32 -0.34 -4.56
C ASP A 59 -1.52 -0.10 -3.06
N THR A 60 -1.22 1.10 -2.58
CA THR A 60 -1.47 1.48 -1.18
C THR A 60 -2.96 1.56 -0.89
N THR A 61 -3.74 2.12 -1.80
CA THR A 61 -5.20 2.21 -1.68
C THR A 61 -5.81 0.83 -1.51
N GLU A 62 -5.39 -0.12 -2.35
CA GLU A 62 -5.86 -1.50 -2.29
C GLU A 62 -5.48 -2.19 -0.97
N PHE A 63 -4.25 -1.97 -0.51
CA PHE A 63 -3.79 -2.48 0.79
C PHE A 63 -4.65 -1.93 1.93
N LEU A 64 -4.87 -0.62 1.97
CA LEU A 64 -5.69 0.03 2.99
C LEU A 64 -7.14 -0.48 2.97
N SER A 65 -7.67 -0.83 1.80
CA SER A 65 -9.05 -1.30 1.66
C SER A 65 -9.35 -2.58 2.42
N LYS A 66 -8.32 -3.34 2.75
CA LYS A 66 -8.47 -4.63 3.46
C LYS A 66 -8.86 -4.46 4.93
N PHE A 67 -8.60 -3.29 5.52
CA PHE A 67 -8.87 -3.07 6.94
C PHE A 67 -9.52 -1.72 7.26
N ALA A 68 -9.48 -0.75 6.36
CA ALA A 68 -10.11 0.55 6.58
C ALA A 68 -11.62 0.48 6.36
N THR A 69 -12.37 1.23 7.13
CA THR A 69 -13.83 1.35 6.93
C THR A 69 -14.11 2.12 5.66
N LYS A 70 -13.40 3.22 5.43
CA LYS A 70 -13.55 4.06 4.24
C LYS A 70 -12.23 4.69 3.85
N ILE A 71 -12.02 4.85 2.55
CA ILE A 71 -10.84 5.49 1.98
C ILE A 71 -11.27 6.55 0.98
N PHE A 72 -10.78 7.77 1.17
CA PHE A 72 -10.79 8.82 0.15
C PHE A 72 -9.38 8.96 -0.38
N SER A 73 -9.18 8.63 -1.64
CA SER A 73 -7.87 8.73 -2.28
C SER A 73 -7.90 9.82 -3.36
N ILE A 74 -7.00 10.78 -3.24
CA ILE A 74 -6.95 11.97 -4.09
C ILE A 74 -5.80 11.84 -5.06
N GLU A 75 -6.09 11.97 -6.36
CA GLU A 75 -5.10 11.90 -7.43
C GLU A 75 -5.20 13.15 -8.32
N ALA A 76 -4.09 13.86 -8.45
CA ALA A 76 -4.03 15.09 -9.22
C ALA A 76 -4.01 14.82 -10.74
N ASP A 77 -3.33 13.75 -11.17
CA ASP A 77 -3.27 13.37 -12.57
C ASP A 77 -4.60 12.77 -13.01
N GLU A 78 -5.24 13.41 -14.00
CA GLU A 78 -6.55 12.98 -14.50
C GLU A 78 -6.53 11.57 -15.08
N ARG A 79 -5.47 11.22 -15.80
CA ARG A 79 -5.33 9.89 -16.41
C ARG A 79 -5.22 8.81 -15.33
N LEU A 80 -4.35 9.01 -14.34
CA LEU A 80 -4.19 8.09 -13.21
C LEU A 80 -5.47 8.01 -12.37
N SER A 81 -6.14 9.13 -12.15
CA SER A 81 -7.43 9.17 -11.45
C SER A 81 -8.49 8.32 -12.16
N ASN A 82 -8.59 8.43 -13.48
CA ASN A 82 -9.53 7.65 -14.26
C ASN A 82 -9.22 6.15 -14.23
N ILE A 83 -7.94 5.79 -14.29
CA ILE A 83 -7.49 4.39 -14.14
C ILE A 83 -7.90 3.86 -12.75
N ALA A 84 -7.64 4.63 -11.69
CA ALA A 84 -7.98 4.24 -10.33
C ALA A 84 -9.50 4.12 -10.12
N LYS A 85 -10.28 5.05 -10.63
CA LYS A 85 -11.75 4.99 -10.59
C LYS A 85 -12.28 3.69 -11.22
N LYS A 86 -11.69 3.30 -12.33
CA LYS A 86 -12.05 2.05 -13.01
C LYS A 86 -11.59 0.83 -12.22
N LYS A 87 -10.36 0.84 -11.71
CA LYS A 87 -9.79 -0.25 -10.91
C LYS A 87 -10.64 -0.53 -9.66
N PHE A 88 -11.08 0.51 -8.98
CA PHE A 88 -11.80 0.41 -7.71
C PHE A 88 -13.32 0.58 -7.83
N SER A 89 -13.88 0.50 -9.04
CA SER A 89 -15.30 0.73 -9.28
C SER A 89 -16.22 -0.20 -8.48
N LYS A 90 -15.78 -1.40 -8.13
CA LYS A 90 -16.54 -2.38 -7.35
C LYS A 90 -16.23 -2.37 -5.86
N PHE A 91 -15.33 -1.50 -5.41
CA PHE A 91 -14.95 -1.38 -4.00
C PHE A 91 -15.89 -0.38 -3.32
N GLU A 92 -16.71 -0.85 -2.40
CA GLU A 92 -17.70 -0.01 -1.70
C GLU A 92 -17.05 0.98 -0.74
N ASN A 93 -15.85 0.67 -0.23
CA ASN A 93 -15.16 1.47 0.75
C ASN A 93 -14.10 2.43 0.19
N ILE A 94 -13.94 2.48 -1.13
CA ILE A 94 -12.95 3.35 -1.79
C ILE A 94 -13.66 4.41 -2.63
N LYS A 95 -13.28 5.67 -2.43
CA LYS A 95 -13.66 6.78 -3.29
C LYS A 95 -12.43 7.46 -3.84
N ILE A 96 -12.27 7.47 -5.16
CA ILE A 96 -11.20 8.17 -5.87
C ILE A 96 -11.68 9.56 -6.24
N ILE A 97 -10.88 10.56 -5.91
CA ILE A 97 -11.16 11.97 -6.18
C ILE A 97 -10.05 12.51 -7.08
N ASN A 98 -10.42 13.07 -8.23
CA ASN A 98 -9.47 13.82 -9.04
C ASN A 98 -9.37 15.24 -8.50
N GLY A 99 -8.17 15.65 -8.10
CA GLY A 99 -7.96 16.95 -7.51
C GLY A 99 -6.58 17.12 -6.91
N VAL A 100 -6.35 18.25 -6.37
CA VAL A 100 -5.08 18.65 -5.73
C VAL A 100 -5.29 18.85 -4.23
#